data_1797acf1b18ea4ac09141f731a050b76
#
_entry.id   1797acf1b18ea4ac09141f731a050b76
#
_cell.length_a   1.000
_cell.length_b   1.000
_cell.length_c   1.000
_cell.angle_alpha   90.00
_cell.angle_beta   90.00
_cell.angle_gamma   90.00
#
_symmetry.space_group_name_H-M   'P 1'
#
loop_
_entity.id
_entity.type
_entity.pdbx_description
1 polymer ?
#
loop_
_entity_poly.entity_id
_entity_poly.type
_entity_poly.pdbx_seq_one_letter_code
_entity_poly.pdbx_strand_id
1 'polypeptide(L)' 'MNYQVGQILYMCDENKMKIIPLQVAEEITRTSLKNGKEKNYIVMFPD' A
#
# COMPACT_ATOMS: atom_id res chain seq x y z
N MET A 1 6.27 -7.81 3.83
CA MET A 1 6.65 -7.31 2.48
C MET A 1 6.81 -5.81 2.54
N ASN A 2 7.88 -5.28 1.99
CA ASN A 2 8.18 -3.86 2.07
C ASN A 2 7.99 -3.18 0.72
N TYR A 3 7.30 -2.04 0.75
CA TYR A 3 7.11 -1.21 -0.43
C TYR A 3 7.85 0.11 -0.23
N GLN A 4 8.16 0.78 -1.33
CA GLN A 4 8.81 2.08 -1.29
C GLN A 4 7.82 3.16 -1.68
N VAL A 5 7.93 4.33 -1.04
CA VAL A 5 7.14 5.49 -1.43
C VAL A 5 7.42 5.83 -2.89
N GLY A 6 6.36 6.02 -3.66
CA GLY A 6 6.45 6.24 -5.11
C GLY A 6 6.29 4.98 -5.96
N GLN A 7 6.38 3.81 -5.34
CA GLN A 7 6.26 2.54 -6.06
C GLN A 7 4.84 2.35 -6.60
N ILE A 8 4.74 1.82 -7.81
CA ILE A 8 3.46 1.48 -8.42
C ILE A 8 3.13 0.03 -8.13
N LEU A 9 1.94 -0.20 -7.63
CA LEU A 9 1.39 -1.53 -7.37
C LEU A 9 0.16 -1.73 -8.23
N TYR A 10 -0.16 -2.98 -8.54
CA TYR A 10 -1.33 -3.30 -9.33
C TYR A 10 -2.27 -4.17 -8.51
N MET A 11 -3.52 -3.74 -8.43
CA MET A 11 -4.57 -4.47 -7.74
C MET A 11 -5.55 -5.03 -8.76
N CYS A 12 -5.94 -6.29 -8.57
CA CYS A 12 -6.93 -6.92 -9.44
C CYS A 12 -8.31 -6.77 -8.83
N ASP A 13 -9.22 -6.13 -9.56
CA ASP A 13 -10.63 -6.04 -9.18
C ASP A 13 -11.36 -7.16 -9.91
N GLU A 14 -11.62 -8.25 -9.20
CA GLU A 14 -12.26 -9.43 -9.79
C GLU A 14 -13.68 -9.18 -10.23
N ASN A 15 -14.41 -8.31 -9.54
CA ASN A 15 -15.79 -8.00 -9.88
C ASN A 15 -15.91 -7.26 -11.20
N LYS A 16 -14.95 -6.39 -11.49
CA LYS A 16 -14.95 -5.59 -12.71
C LYS A 16 -14.00 -6.13 -13.76
N MET A 17 -13.26 -7.18 -13.44
CA MET A 17 -12.25 -7.76 -14.34
C MET A 17 -11.24 -6.73 -14.82
N LYS A 18 -10.76 -5.90 -13.88
CA LYS A 18 -9.84 -4.82 -14.17
C LYS A 18 -8.60 -4.87 -13.30
N ILE A 19 -7.48 -4.42 -13.85
CA ILE A 19 -6.26 -4.19 -13.10
C ILE A 19 -6.17 -2.69 -12.84
N ILE A 20 -6.06 -2.33 -11.56
CA ILE A 20 -6.06 -0.94 -11.12
C ILE A 20 -4.66 -0.59 -10.62
N PRO A 21 -3.98 0.42 -11.20
CA PRO A 21 -2.70 0.86 -10.67
C PRO A 21 -2.90 1.72 -9.44
N LEU A 22 -2.05 1.52 -8.45
CA LEU A 22 -2.02 2.32 -7.23
C LEU A 22 -0.58 2.74 -6.97
N GLN A 23 -0.39 3.91 -6.41
CA GLN A 23 0.93 4.39 -6.06
C GLN A 23 1.06 4.50 -4.55
N VAL A 24 2.16 4.03 -4.01
CA VAL A 24 2.45 4.17 -2.59
C VAL A 24 2.77 5.63 -2.31
N ALA A 25 1.88 6.29 -1.57
CA ALA A 25 2.03 7.71 -1.24
C ALA A 25 2.77 7.93 0.07
N GLU A 26 2.58 7.02 1.03
CA GLU A 26 3.09 7.21 2.37
C GLU A 26 3.38 5.88 3.04
N GLU A 27 4.44 5.85 3.85
CA GLU A 27 4.76 4.72 4.71
C GLU A 27 4.58 5.15 6.15
N ILE A 28 3.85 4.35 6.92
CA ILE A 28 3.60 4.61 8.33
C ILE A 28 4.14 3.44 9.14
N THR A 29 5.08 3.72 10.04
CA THR A 29 5.65 2.73 10.94
C THR A 29 5.14 2.99 12.35
N ARG A 30 4.67 1.94 13.00
CA ARG A 30 4.12 2.03 14.35
C ARG A 30 4.74 0.94 15.21
N THR A 31 5.16 1.30 16.40
CA THR A 31 5.66 0.34 17.38
C THR A 31 4.77 0.38 18.60
N SER A 32 4.28 -0.78 19.02
CA SER A 32 3.44 -0.88 20.20
C SER A 32 3.84 -2.05 21.07
N LEU A 33 3.52 -1.94 22.35
CA LEU A 33 3.81 -3.01 23.30
C LEU A 33 3.02 -4.27 22.98
N LYS A 34 1.79 -4.12 22.52
CA LYS A 34 0.89 -5.22 22.24
C LYS A 34 1.18 -5.92 20.93
N ASN A 35 1.39 -5.14 19.88
CA ASN A 35 1.50 -5.67 18.52
C ASN A 35 2.91 -5.66 17.95
N GLY A 36 3.87 -5.14 18.71
CA GLY A 36 5.23 -5.01 18.23
C GLY A 36 5.34 -3.93 17.16
N LYS A 37 6.08 -4.23 16.11
CA LYS A 37 6.35 -3.28 15.05
C LYS A 37 5.44 -3.57 13.85
N GLU A 38 4.70 -2.56 13.43
CA GLU A 38 3.80 -2.65 12.28
C GLU A 38 4.19 -1.63 11.23
N LYS A 39 4.01 -2.01 9.97
CA LYS A 39 4.25 -1.13 8.85
C LYS A 39 3.03 -1.10 7.96
N ASN A 40 2.49 0.09 7.73
CA ASN A 40 1.31 0.30 6.90
C ASN A 40 1.62 1.28 5.79
N TYR A 41 0.83 1.24 4.73
CA TYR A 41 1.04 2.06 3.57
C TYR A 41 -0.26 2.74 3.17
N ILE A 42 -0.16 4.00 2.78
CA ILE A 42 -1.27 4.73 2.18
C ILE A 42 -1.01 4.75 0.68
N VAL A 43 -2.02 4.36 -0.09
CA VAL A 43 -1.92 4.33 -1.54
C VAL A 43 -2.89 5.33 -2.16
N MET A 44 -2.59 5.76 -3.37
CA MET A 44 -3.41 6.68 -4.12
C MET A 44 -3.41 6.29 -5.59
N PHE A 45 -4.33 6.84 -6.36
CA PHE A 45 -4.30 6.65 -7.81
C PHE A 45 -3.16 7.48 -8.38
N PRO A 46 -2.33 6.92 -9.25
CA PRO A 46 -1.27 7.68 -9.88
C PRO A 46 -1.85 8.69 -10.87
N ASP A 47 -1.21 9.83 -10.96
CA ASP A 47 -1.59 10.88 -11.92
C ASP A 47 -1.05 10.59 -13.32
#